data_f1671700401802058704fcd333381cea
#
_entry.id   f1671700401802058704fcd333381cea
#
_cell.length_a   1.000
_cell.length_b   1.000
_cell.length_c   1.000
_cell.angle_alpha   90.00
_cell.angle_beta   90.00
_cell.angle_gamma   90.00
#
_symmetry.space_group_name_H-M   'P 1'
#
loop_
_entity.id
_entity.type
_entity.pdbx_description
1 polymer ?
#
loop_
_entity_poly.entity_id
_entity_poly.type
_entity_poly.pdbx_seq_one_letter_code
_entity_poly.pdbx_strand_id
1 'polypeptide(L)'
;MPADLDPRTWLSFETRGPGERDWVKLYLIAVAVLIPTAIFQLFTVFLLTLLFTLIANGHGDSGLANVLPWIVVGGYFAWATSALIVPLGAGRYLADGIGARRPTAEEADAYRDATSSLPLDGVKRLPKSLYVLDRHELNAAVVGDAVIINRTVFDSEYMAAVIAHELGHLNSMDVRVSCAANRLASLARLTEPMRTQTTEARRSGQQLGCLWGLVMLIVRGCSGGLQTTMMGPAWASWWRLREYAADDYAAGLGQAEELARFFDENVVLYDVPIRFVWMTTQSHPPTALRIERLRAHLERG
;
A
#
# COMPACT_ATOMS: atom_id res chain seq x y z
N MET A 1 -5.07 -12.28 -28.86
CA MET A 1 -3.93 -11.62 -28.21
C MET A 1 -2.67 -12.36 -28.61
N PRO A 2 -1.56 -11.70 -29.03
CA PRO A 2 -0.31 -12.40 -29.29
C PRO A 2 0.12 -13.22 -28.08
N ALA A 3 0.64 -14.44 -28.30
CA ALA A 3 1.00 -15.36 -27.22
C ALA A 3 2.07 -14.81 -26.26
N ASP A 4 2.92 -13.92 -26.75
CA ASP A 4 3.95 -13.22 -26.00
C ASP A 4 3.40 -12.14 -25.02
N LEU A 5 2.14 -11.73 -25.21
CA LEU A 5 1.44 -10.79 -24.33
C LEU A 5 0.47 -11.48 -23.36
N ASP A 6 0.33 -12.81 -23.43
CA ASP A 6 -0.51 -13.55 -22.47
C ASP A 6 0.21 -13.60 -21.09
N PRO A 7 -0.35 -12.95 -20.04
CA PRO A 7 0.23 -12.96 -18.71
C PRO A 7 0.47 -14.37 -18.15
N ARG A 8 -0.31 -15.37 -18.57
CA ARG A 8 -0.17 -16.76 -18.15
C ARG A 8 1.18 -17.37 -18.49
N THR A 9 1.80 -16.91 -19.59
CA THR A 9 3.09 -17.45 -20.04
C THR A 9 4.27 -16.96 -19.19
N TRP A 10 4.17 -15.81 -18.56
CA TRP A 10 5.26 -15.20 -17.81
C TRP A 10 5.01 -15.06 -16.30
N LEU A 11 3.79 -15.40 -15.86
CA LEU A 11 3.41 -15.41 -14.45
C LEU A 11 3.14 -16.82 -13.91
N SER A 12 3.63 -17.86 -14.60
CA SER A 12 3.38 -19.25 -14.21
C SER A 12 3.78 -19.58 -12.76
N PHE A 13 4.75 -18.86 -12.20
CA PHE A 13 5.14 -19.01 -10.80
C PHE A 13 4.19 -18.30 -9.82
N GLU A 14 3.45 -17.27 -10.28
CA GLU A 14 2.47 -16.52 -9.47
C GLU A 14 1.05 -17.11 -9.58
N THR A 15 0.78 -17.95 -10.58
CA THR A 15 -0.56 -18.56 -10.79
C THR A 15 -0.90 -19.64 -9.78
N ARG A 16 0.10 -20.24 -9.15
CA ARG A 16 -0.11 -21.10 -7.98
C ARG A 16 -0.26 -20.22 -6.78
N GLY A 17 -1.48 -20.04 -6.30
CA GLY A 17 -1.67 -19.28 -5.09
C GLY A 17 -0.87 -19.81 -3.91
N PRO A 18 -0.66 -18.99 -2.90
CA PRO A 18 0.08 -19.40 -1.72
C PRO A 18 -0.60 -20.59 -1.05
N GLY A 19 0.08 -21.76 -1.04
CA GLY A 19 -0.27 -22.84 -0.15
C GLY A 19 0.00 -22.41 1.31
N GLU A 20 -0.49 -23.16 2.28
CA GLU A 20 -0.32 -22.83 3.72
C GLU A 20 1.14 -22.54 4.12
N ARG A 21 2.11 -23.18 3.46
CA ARG A 21 3.55 -22.97 3.69
C ARG A 21 4.12 -21.70 3.05
N ASP A 22 3.38 -21.07 2.15
CA ASP A 22 3.86 -19.89 1.42
C ASP A 22 3.70 -18.60 2.24
N TRP A 23 2.88 -18.61 3.29
CA TRP A 23 2.78 -17.51 4.24
C TRP A 23 4.14 -17.10 4.81
N VAL A 24 4.98 -18.08 5.19
CA VAL A 24 6.33 -17.80 5.71
C VAL A 24 7.19 -17.13 4.63
N LYS A 25 7.09 -17.60 3.38
CA LYS A 25 7.82 -16.97 2.25
C LYS A 25 7.34 -15.54 2.00
N LEU A 26 6.03 -15.30 2.06
CA LEU A 26 5.47 -13.96 1.90
C LEU A 26 5.96 -13.00 2.98
N TYR A 27 6.00 -13.44 4.23
CA TYR A 27 6.56 -12.64 5.31
C TYR A 27 8.07 -12.41 5.13
N LEU A 28 8.82 -13.41 4.70
CA LEU A 28 10.24 -13.24 4.42
C LEU A 28 10.46 -12.24 3.28
N ILE A 29 9.65 -12.26 2.21
CA ILE A 29 9.71 -11.28 1.13
C ILE A 29 9.37 -9.88 1.67
N ALA A 30 8.28 -9.75 2.44
CA ALA A 30 7.91 -8.46 3.04
C ALA A 30 9.01 -7.92 3.96
N VAL A 31 9.62 -8.77 4.78
CA VAL A 31 10.76 -8.42 5.64
C VAL A 31 11.99 -8.07 4.79
N ALA A 32 12.28 -8.84 3.74
CA ALA A 32 13.37 -8.55 2.80
C ALA A 32 13.18 -7.23 2.05
N VAL A 33 11.95 -6.76 1.84
CA VAL A 33 11.66 -5.44 1.27
C VAL A 33 11.75 -4.34 2.33
N LEU A 34 11.17 -4.58 3.50
CA LEU A 34 11.11 -3.56 4.57
C LEU A 34 12.47 -3.27 5.18
N ILE A 35 13.32 -4.30 5.43
CA ILE A 35 14.63 -4.11 6.06
C ILE A 35 15.56 -3.24 5.19
N PRO A 36 15.81 -3.53 3.90
CA PRO A 36 16.64 -2.67 3.07
C PRO A 36 16.06 -1.24 2.96
N THR A 37 14.72 -1.11 2.86
CA THR A 37 14.07 0.20 2.83
C THR A 37 14.33 0.97 4.13
N ALA A 38 14.21 0.31 5.29
CA ALA A 38 14.49 0.92 6.58
C ALA A 38 15.95 1.32 6.71
N ILE A 39 16.89 0.45 6.34
CA ILE A 39 18.33 0.74 6.37
C ILE A 39 18.65 1.94 5.49
N PHE A 40 18.08 1.98 4.29
CA PHE A 40 18.31 3.09 3.36
C PHE A 40 17.75 4.42 3.90
N GLN A 41 16.56 4.40 4.47
CA GLN A 41 15.94 5.56 5.10
C GLN A 41 16.76 6.03 6.32
N LEU A 42 17.24 5.09 7.15
CA LEU A 42 18.13 5.40 8.27
C LEU A 42 19.43 6.06 7.80
N PHE A 43 20.03 5.54 6.73
CA PHE A 43 21.23 6.14 6.15
C PHE A 43 20.98 7.56 5.63
N THR A 44 19.84 7.77 4.97
CA THR A 44 19.45 9.11 4.48
C THR A 44 19.24 10.09 5.64
N VAL A 45 18.54 9.67 6.70
CA VAL A 45 18.33 10.48 7.90
C VAL A 45 19.66 10.76 8.59
N PHE A 46 20.54 9.76 8.69
CA PHE A 46 21.88 9.92 9.25
C PHE A 46 22.70 10.94 8.50
N LEU A 47 22.74 10.87 7.16
CA LEU A 47 23.47 11.85 6.32
C LEU A 47 22.93 13.27 6.50
N LEU A 48 21.60 13.43 6.51
CA LEU A 48 20.99 14.75 6.74
C LEU A 48 21.36 15.29 8.12
N THR A 49 21.30 14.43 9.13
CA THR A 49 21.62 14.85 10.50
C THR A 49 23.10 15.15 10.66
N LEU A 50 23.99 14.39 10.02
CA LEU A 50 25.42 14.69 9.97
C LEU A 50 25.65 16.07 9.34
N LEU A 51 24.97 16.38 8.24
CA LEU A 51 25.06 17.68 7.58
C LEU A 51 24.58 18.81 8.51
N PHE A 52 23.44 18.65 9.18
CA PHE A 52 22.95 19.63 10.16
C PHE A 52 23.89 19.78 11.35
N THR A 53 24.51 18.69 11.81
CA THR A 53 25.50 18.70 12.89
C THR A 53 26.75 19.46 12.48
N LEU A 54 27.26 19.27 11.27
CA LEU A 54 28.40 20.01 10.75
C LEU A 54 28.11 21.52 10.64
N ILE A 55 26.90 21.88 10.24
CA ILE A 55 26.45 23.27 10.19
C ILE A 55 26.35 23.86 11.61
N ALA A 56 25.77 23.12 12.57
CA ALA A 56 25.62 23.55 13.96
C ALA A 56 26.95 23.67 14.69
N ASN A 57 27.90 22.74 14.45
CA ASN A 57 29.23 22.78 15.03
C ASN A 57 30.05 24.02 14.55
N GLY A 58 29.76 24.51 13.34
CA GLY A 58 30.28 25.79 12.87
C GLY A 58 29.84 26.98 13.74
N HIS A 59 28.82 26.79 14.59
CA HIS A 59 28.29 27.79 15.53
C HIS A 59 28.61 27.50 17.01
N GLY A 60 29.43 26.49 17.32
CA GLY A 60 30.05 26.32 18.65
C GLY A 60 29.28 25.45 19.67
N ASP A 61 28.25 24.75 19.29
CA ASP A 61 27.40 23.94 20.21
C ASP A 61 27.63 22.43 20.02
N SER A 62 28.71 21.91 20.67
CA SER A 62 29.21 20.54 20.42
C SER A 62 28.44 19.40 21.13
N GLY A 63 27.72 19.68 22.21
CA GLY A 63 27.07 18.63 23.03
C GLY A 63 25.79 18.08 22.38
N LEU A 64 24.92 18.98 21.97
CA LEU A 64 23.65 18.66 21.33
C LEU A 64 23.86 18.04 19.93
N ALA A 65 24.86 18.50 19.23
CA ALA A 65 25.23 18.07 17.89
C ALA A 65 25.54 16.55 17.81
N ASN A 66 26.11 15.98 18.86
CA ASN A 66 26.48 14.56 18.91
C ASN A 66 25.32 13.62 19.24
N VAL A 67 24.31 14.08 19.97
CA VAL A 67 23.19 13.25 20.44
C VAL A 67 21.97 13.34 19.53
N LEU A 68 21.71 14.51 18.95
CA LEU A 68 20.55 14.79 18.11
C LEU A 68 20.39 13.80 16.94
N PRO A 69 21.46 13.41 16.20
CA PRO A 69 21.37 12.43 15.12
C PRO A 69 20.74 11.12 15.56
N TRP A 70 21.18 10.59 16.68
CA TRP A 70 20.74 9.30 17.21
C TRP A 70 19.30 9.33 17.70
N ILE A 71 18.88 10.45 18.30
CA ILE A 71 17.49 10.66 18.72
C ILE A 71 16.58 10.69 17.50
N VAL A 72 16.95 11.42 16.46
CA VAL A 72 16.13 11.55 15.23
C VAL A 72 16.04 10.19 14.51
N VAL A 73 17.18 9.51 14.32
CA VAL A 73 17.21 8.19 13.66
C VAL A 73 16.44 7.15 14.46
N GLY A 74 16.69 7.04 15.76
CA GLY A 74 16.01 6.10 16.63
C GLY A 74 14.50 6.37 16.73
N GLY A 75 14.13 7.63 16.90
CA GLY A 75 12.73 8.06 16.96
C GLY A 75 11.99 7.79 15.65
N TYR A 76 12.60 8.07 14.51
CA TYR A 76 12.01 7.76 13.20
C TYR A 76 11.81 6.26 13.00
N PHE A 77 12.82 5.45 13.31
CA PHE A 77 12.73 4.00 13.19
C PHE A 77 11.65 3.42 14.11
N ALA A 78 11.62 3.85 15.36
CA ALA A 78 10.59 3.46 16.32
C ALA A 78 9.19 3.84 15.83
N TRP A 79 9.03 5.05 15.31
CA TRP A 79 7.75 5.51 14.74
C TRP A 79 7.33 4.68 13.51
N ALA A 80 8.23 4.42 12.57
CA ALA A 80 7.92 3.67 11.38
C ALA A 80 7.54 2.21 11.69
N THR A 81 8.34 1.54 12.53
CA THR A 81 8.13 0.14 12.90
C THR A 81 6.95 -0.06 13.85
N SER A 82 6.55 0.98 14.60
CA SER A 82 5.37 0.90 15.46
C SER A 82 4.09 0.52 14.70
N ALA A 83 4.02 0.78 13.39
CA ALA A 83 2.89 0.37 12.55
C ALA A 83 2.73 -1.15 12.42
N LEU A 84 3.80 -1.93 12.61
CA LEU A 84 3.72 -3.40 12.65
C LEU A 84 2.96 -3.89 13.89
N ILE A 85 3.07 -3.15 15.00
CA ILE A 85 2.44 -3.49 16.27
C ILE A 85 1.04 -2.89 16.37
N VAL A 86 0.92 -1.60 16.06
CA VAL A 86 -0.32 -0.82 16.25
C VAL A 86 -0.62 0.00 14.99
N PRO A 87 -1.38 -0.57 14.02
CA PRO A 87 -1.81 0.19 12.84
C PRO A 87 -2.94 1.20 13.14
N LEU A 88 -3.19 1.49 14.42
CA LEU A 88 -4.30 2.35 14.87
C LEU A 88 -4.20 3.77 14.29
N GLY A 89 -5.36 4.30 13.88
CA GLY A 89 -5.49 5.67 13.39
C GLY A 89 -5.02 5.89 11.94
N ALA A 90 -4.32 4.94 11.33
CA ALA A 90 -3.85 5.08 9.94
C ALA A 90 -5.03 5.22 8.97
N GLY A 91 -6.12 4.50 9.22
CA GLY A 91 -7.33 4.56 8.41
C GLY A 91 -7.97 5.94 8.39
N ARG A 92 -8.13 6.57 9.56
CA ARG A 92 -8.68 7.94 9.66
C ARG A 92 -7.77 8.95 8.96
N TYR A 93 -6.48 8.89 9.25
CA TYR A 93 -5.52 9.83 8.66
C TYR A 93 -5.49 9.74 7.13
N LEU A 94 -5.53 8.52 6.57
CA LEU A 94 -5.59 8.35 5.13
C LEU A 94 -6.94 8.80 4.58
N ALA A 95 -8.06 8.44 5.21
CA ALA A 95 -9.40 8.85 4.81
C ALA A 95 -9.52 10.38 4.72
N ASP A 96 -9.06 11.07 5.77
CA ASP A 96 -9.03 12.54 5.80
C ASP A 96 -8.14 13.10 4.68
N GLY A 97 -6.97 12.48 4.45
CA GLY A 97 -5.99 12.91 3.45
C GLY A 97 -6.45 12.76 2.00
N ILE A 98 -7.35 11.81 1.71
CA ILE A 98 -7.89 11.59 0.36
C ILE A 98 -9.30 12.20 0.18
N GLY A 99 -9.83 12.86 1.20
CA GLY A 99 -11.15 13.50 1.17
C GLY A 99 -12.31 12.50 1.33
N ALA A 100 -12.09 11.34 1.96
CA ALA A 100 -13.17 10.42 2.28
C ALA A 100 -13.99 10.95 3.46
N ARG A 101 -15.30 10.82 3.36
CA ARG A 101 -16.26 11.26 4.36
C ARG A 101 -16.77 10.11 5.25
N ARG A 102 -17.48 10.44 6.32
CA ARG A 102 -18.27 9.46 7.05
C ARG A 102 -19.45 8.97 6.20
N PRO A 103 -19.89 7.71 6.37
CA PRO A 103 -21.05 7.18 5.66
C PRO A 103 -22.34 7.92 6.11
N THR A 104 -23.31 7.96 5.20
CA THR A 104 -24.70 8.28 5.57
C THR A 104 -25.31 7.12 6.38
N ALA A 105 -26.49 7.32 6.95
CA ALA A 105 -27.20 6.24 7.65
C ALA A 105 -27.52 5.08 6.69
N GLU A 106 -27.98 5.39 5.47
CA GLU A 106 -28.29 4.41 4.42
C GLU A 106 -27.06 3.61 3.99
N GLU A 107 -25.92 4.28 3.76
CA GLU A 107 -24.66 3.62 3.42
C GLU A 107 -24.14 2.73 4.56
N ALA A 108 -24.30 3.19 5.83
CA ALA A 108 -23.92 2.39 6.98
C ALA A 108 -24.81 1.16 7.17
N ASP A 109 -26.10 1.27 6.88
CA ASP A 109 -27.05 0.16 6.93
C ASP A 109 -26.77 -0.84 5.80
N ALA A 110 -26.58 -0.37 4.56
CA ALA A 110 -26.21 -1.20 3.42
C ALA A 110 -24.90 -1.97 3.68
N TYR A 111 -23.89 -1.31 4.26
CA TYR A 111 -22.65 -1.95 4.66
C TYR A 111 -22.87 -3.05 5.71
N ARG A 112 -23.72 -2.78 6.69
CA ARG A 112 -24.03 -3.73 7.75
C ARG A 112 -24.76 -4.95 7.18
N ASP A 113 -25.74 -4.72 6.31
CA ASP A 113 -26.52 -5.79 5.67
C ASP A 113 -25.63 -6.68 4.79
N ALA A 114 -24.79 -6.08 3.94
CA ALA A 114 -23.83 -6.81 3.12
C ALA A 114 -22.81 -7.58 3.97
N THR A 115 -22.32 -6.99 5.07
CA THR A 115 -21.38 -7.68 5.97
C THR A 115 -22.09 -8.83 6.71
N SER A 116 -23.35 -8.65 7.14
CA SER A 116 -24.11 -9.67 7.87
C SER A 116 -24.52 -10.86 6.99
N SER A 117 -24.56 -10.70 5.67
CA SER A 117 -24.81 -11.78 4.73
C SER A 117 -23.63 -12.76 4.58
N LEU A 118 -22.44 -12.36 5.04
CA LEU A 118 -21.24 -13.18 4.97
C LEU A 118 -21.19 -14.18 6.13
N PRO A 119 -20.68 -15.42 5.93
CA PRO A 119 -20.43 -16.37 7.00
C PRO A 119 -19.22 -15.91 7.82
N LEU A 120 -19.48 -15.10 8.85
CA LEU A 120 -18.42 -14.49 9.64
C LEU A 120 -17.77 -15.43 10.66
N ASP A 121 -18.18 -16.70 10.71
CA ASP A 121 -17.57 -17.72 11.56
C ASP A 121 -16.09 -17.90 11.20
N GLY A 122 -15.21 -17.60 12.15
CA GLY A 122 -13.75 -17.64 11.92
C GLY A 122 -13.12 -16.33 11.44
N VAL A 123 -13.91 -15.30 11.14
CA VAL A 123 -13.39 -13.95 10.86
C VAL A 123 -12.86 -13.35 12.15
N LYS A 124 -11.53 -13.13 12.23
CA LYS A 124 -10.88 -12.67 13.45
C LYS A 124 -11.03 -11.17 13.69
N ARG A 125 -11.19 -10.41 12.62
CA ARG A 125 -11.23 -8.94 12.67
C ARG A 125 -12.25 -8.39 11.69
N LEU A 126 -13.03 -7.44 12.16
CA LEU A 126 -13.89 -6.58 11.35
C LEU A 126 -13.37 -5.15 11.38
N PRO A 127 -13.59 -4.35 10.33
CA PRO A 127 -13.23 -2.94 10.34
C PRO A 127 -13.94 -2.20 11.46
N LYS A 128 -13.22 -1.34 12.18
CA LYS A 128 -13.80 -0.51 13.24
C LYS A 128 -14.45 0.76 12.72
N SER A 129 -14.07 1.19 11.53
CA SER A 129 -14.56 2.43 10.93
C SER A 129 -14.80 2.24 9.45
N LEU A 130 -15.91 2.81 8.98
CA LEU A 130 -16.26 2.92 7.58
C LEU A 130 -16.11 4.36 7.12
N TYR A 131 -15.51 4.55 5.95
CA TYR A 131 -15.42 5.83 5.24
C TYR A 131 -15.88 5.64 3.81
N VAL A 132 -16.45 6.68 3.24
CA VAL A 132 -16.96 6.69 1.87
C VAL A 132 -16.19 7.71 1.05
N LEU A 133 -15.74 7.30 -0.12
CA LEU A 133 -15.09 8.17 -1.07
C LEU A 133 -16.05 8.39 -2.27
N ASP A 134 -16.42 9.64 -2.50
CA ASP A 134 -17.33 10.01 -3.58
C ASP A 134 -16.60 9.96 -4.94
N ARG A 135 -16.34 8.74 -5.41
CA ARG A 135 -15.76 8.43 -6.72
C ARG A 135 -16.63 7.45 -7.48
N HIS A 136 -16.54 7.49 -8.82
CA HIS A 136 -17.33 6.65 -9.72
C HIS A 136 -16.68 5.29 -10.01
N GLU A 137 -15.48 5.05 -9.52
CA GLU A 137 -14.79 3.77 -9.69
C GLU A 137 -15.34 2.76 -8.66
N LEU A 138 -15.55 1.53 -9.07
CA LEU A 138 -15.90 0.43 -8.17
C LEU A 138 -14.63 -0.04 -7.45
N ASN A 139 -14.36 0.52 -6.29
CA ASN A 139 -13.15 0.24 -5.52
C ASN A 139 -13.40 0.32 -4.02
N ALA A 140 -12.64 -0.46 -3.27
CA ALA A 140 -12.55 -0.38 -1.81
C ALA A 140 -11.11 -0.60 -1.37
N ALA A 141 -10.79 -0.24 -0.14
CA ALA A 141 -9.48 -0.49 0.45
C ALA A 141 -9.56 -0.57 1.97
N VAL A 142 -8.85 -1.50 2.57
CA VAL A 142 -8.63 -1.53 4.01
C VAL A 142 -7.32 -0.85 4.38
N VAL A 143 -7.39 0.08 5.32
CA VAL A 143 -6.22 0.81 5.83
C VAL A 143 -6.29 0.88 7.35
N GLY A 144 -5.31 0.31 8.02
CA GLY A 144 -5.31 0.27 9.48
C GLY A 144 -6.43 -0.60 10.03
N ASP A 145 -7.40 0.00 10.69
CA ASP A 145 -8.61 -0.62 11.21
C ASP A 145 -9.88 -0.07 10.55
N ALA A 146 -9.73 0.62 9.43
CA ALA A 146 -10.82 1.20 8.67
C ALA A 146 -10.96 0.57 7.29
N VAL A 147 -12.18 0.53 6.78
CA VAL A 147 -12.46 0.29 5.37
C VAL A 147 -12.91 1.59 4.71
N ILE A 148 -12.39 1.86 3.52
CA ILE A 148 -12.75 2.99 2.67
C ILE A 148 -13.40 2.41 1.42
N ILE A 149 -14.64 2.77 1.15
CA ILE A 149 -15.43 2.22 0.04
C ILE A 149 -15.84 3.38 -0.86
N ASN A 150 -15.66 3.23 -2.16
CA ASN A 150 -16.17 4.19 -3.12
C ASN A 150 -17.69 4.09 -3.19
N ARG A 151 -18.35 5.25 -3.37
CA ARG A 151 -19.82 5.33 -3.33
C ARG A 151 -20.51 4.36 -4.28
N THR A 152 -19.99 4.18 -5.47
CA THR A 152 -20.56 3.27 -6.49
C THR A 152 -20.65 1.81 -6.06
N VAL A 153 -19.84 1.38 -5.09
CA VAL A 153 -19.90 0.01 -4.54
C VAL A 153 -21.19 -0.20 -3.76
N PHE A 154 -21.73 0.84 -3.10
CA PHE A 154 -22.99 0.74 -2.36
C PHE A 154 -24.20 0.51 -3.26
N ASP A 155 -24.13 0.99 -4.50
CA ASP A 155 -25.18 0.84 -5.51
C ASP A 155 -25.01 -0.47 -6.31
N SER A 156 -23.97 -1.27 -6.03
CA SER A 156 -23.65 -2.49 -6.78
C SER A 156 -24.11 -3.76 -6.06
N GLU A 157 -24.47 -4.79 -6.82
CA GLU A 157 -24.76 -6.12 -6.30
C GLU A 157 -23.51 -6.83 -5.74
N TYR A 158 -22.29 -6.32 -6.02
CA TYR A 158 -21.01 -6.91 -5.65
C TYR A 158 -20.48 -6.47 -4.28
N MET A 159 -21.24 -5.67 -3.54
CA MET A 159 -20.78 -5.08 -2.28
C MET A 159 -20.28 -6.13 -1.27
N ALA A 160 -21.02 -7.24 -1.11
CA ALA A 160 -20.63 -8.32 -0.20
C ALA A 160 -19.32 -8.99 -0.64
N ALA A 161 -19.13 -9.21 -1.94
CA ALA A 161 -17.91 -9.79 -2.50
C ALA A 161 -16.70 -8.87 -2.34
N VAL A 162 -16.88 -7.57 -2.57
CA VAL A 162 -15.84 -6.57 -2.35
C VAL A 162 -15.45 -6.49 -0.87
N ILE A 163 -16.44 -6.47 0.04
CA ILE A 163 -16.17 -6.49 1.50
C ILE A 163 -15.44 -7.76 1.90
N ALA A 164 -15.84 -8.93 1.38
CA ALA A 164 -15.19 -10.20 1.70
C ALA A 164 -13.70 -10.21 1.28
N HIS A 165 -13.39 -9.63 0.11
CA HIS A 165 -12.01 -9.44 -0.34
C HIS A 165 -11.22 -8.54 0.61
N GLU A 166 -11.77 -7.39 1.00
CA GLU A 166 -11.14 -6.47 1.93
C GLU A 166 -10.93 -7.08 3.33
N LEU A 167 -11.84 -7.95 3.76
CA LEU A 167 -11.66 -8.72 4.99
C LEU A 167 -10.47 -9.68 4.91
N GLY A 168 -10.13 -10.19 3.73
CA GLY A 168 -8.93 -10.98 3.47
C GLY A 168 -7.66 -10.19 3.83
N HIS A 169 -7.53 -8.95 3.38
CA HIS A 169 -6.43 -8.07 3.74
C HIS A 169 -6.41 -7.72 5.23
N LEU A 170 -7.58 -7.45 5.82
CA LEU A 170 -7.68 -7.10 7.24
C LEU A 170 -7.30 -8.26 8.17
N ASN A 171 -7.67 -9.49 7.80
CA ASN A 171 -7.43 -10.69 8.60
C ASN A 171 -6.03 -11.28 8.39
N SER A 172 -5.26 -10.70 7.50
CA SER A 172 -3.84 -10.97 7.29
C SER A 172 -2.93 -9.94 7.99
N MET A 173 -1.63 -10.00 7.69
CA MET A 173 -0.67 -8.96 8.13
C MET A 173 -0.52 -7.82 7.10
N ASP A 174 -1.25 -7.86 5.99
CA ASP A 174 -1.08 -6.94 4.86
C ASP A 174 -1.22 -5.47 5.27
N VAL A 175 -2.25 -5.19 6.03
CA VAL A 175 -2.52 -3.84 6.55
C VAL A 175 -1.36 -3.33 7.40
N ARG A 176 -0.78 -4.17 8.26
CA ARG A 176 0.35 -3.78 9.12
C ARG A 176 1.61 -3.52 8.31
N VAL A 177 1.90 -4.44 7.39
CA VAL A 177 3.07 -4.32 6.50
C VAL A 177 2.94 -3.10 5.60
N SER A 178 1.77 -2.86 5.01
CA SER A 178 1.54 -1.69 4.16
C SER A 178 1.59 -0.38 4.96
N CYS A 179 1.05 -0.34 6.18
CA CYS A 179 1.16 0.81 7.06
C CYS A 179 2.62 1.12 7.43
N ALA A 180 3.42 0.10 7.77
CA ALA A 180 4.84 0.26 8.07
C ALA A 180 5.61 0.76 6.83
N ALA A 181 5.38 0.16 5.67
CA ALA A 181 5.99 0.58 4.42
C ALA A 181 5.61 2.01 4.03
N ASN A 182 4.34 2.39 4.18
CA ASN A 182 3.89 3.75 3.93
C ASN A 182 4.52 4.77 4.88
N ARG A 183 4.73 4.41 6.15
CA ARG A 183 5.46 5.26 7.10
C ARG A 183 6.93 5.37 6.75
N LEU A 184 7.59 4.27 6.40
CA LEU A 184 8.98 4.29 5.92
C LEU A 184 9.13 5.13 4.64
N ALA A 185 8.17 5.05 3.73
CA ALA A 185 8.14 5.86 2.52
C ALA A 185 7.75 7.34 2.76
N SER A 186 7.28 7.70 3.95
CA SER A 186 6.78 9.06 4.23
C SER A 186 7.86 10.15 4.12
N LEU A 187 9.14 9.81 4.37
CA LEU A 187 10.26 10.75 4.14
C LEU A 187 10.35 11.21 2.67
N ALA A 188 10.10 10.31 1.73
CA ALA A 188 10.07 10.69 0.32
C ALA A 188 8.92 11.66 0.01
N ARG A 189 7.80 11.55 0.75
CA ARG A 189 6.63 12.43 0.62
C ARG A 189 6.83 13.79 1.29
N LEU A 190 7.67 13.89 2.34
CA LEU A 190 8.02 15.18 2.96
C LEU A 190 8.71 16.13 1.99
N THR A 191 9.30 15.63 0.92
CA THR A 191 9.88 16.44 -0.14
C THR A 191 8.85 17.00 -1.14
N GLU A 192 7.62 16.53 -1.15
CA GLU A 192 6.54 16.99 -2.04
C GLU A 192 6.08 18.43 -1.75
N PRO A 193 5.76 18.82 -0.50
CA PRO A 193 5.41 20.20 -0.17
C PRO A 193 6.57 21.17 -0.47
N MET A 194 7.81 20.73 -0.28
CA MET A 194 8.99 21.54 -0.60
C MET A 194 9.17 21.73 -2.11
N ARG A 195 8.65 20.81 -2.93
CA ARG A 195 8.66 20.96 -4.39
C ARG A 195 7.72 22.08 -4.84
N THR A 196 6.55 22.19 -4.25
CA THR A 196 5.63 23.30 -4.55
C THR A 196 6.21 24.62 -4.08
N GLN A 197 6.76 24.67 -2.87
CA GLN A 197 7.44 25.86 -2.34
C GLN A 197 8.67 26.26 -3.16
N THR A 198 9.51 25.30 -3.61
CA THR A 198 10.65 25.59 -4.48
C THR A 198 10.21 26.07 -5.86
N THR A 199 9.11 25.59 -6.38
CA THR A 199 8.55 26.05 -7.67
C THR A 199 7.98 27.46 -7.54
N GLU A 200 7.31 27.75 -6.42
CA GLU A 200 6.80 29.10 -6.11
C GLU A 200 7.92 30.08 -5.82
N ALA A 201 8.93 29.69 -5.03
CA ALA A 201 10.11 30.51 -4.75
C ALA A 201 10.91 30.80 -6.03
N ARG A 202 11.00 29.84 -6.95
CA ARG A 202 11.64 30.03 -8.25
C ARG A 202 10.85 30.99 -9.14
N ARG A 203 9.50 30.96 -9.06
CA ARG A 203 8.62 31.91 -9.75
C ARG A 203 8.71 33.32 -9.15
N SER A 204 8.92 33.42 -7.85
CA SER A 204 9.07 34.69 -7.13
C SER A 204 10.50 35.28 -7.18
N GLY A 205 11.43 34.60 -7.87
CA GLY A 205 12.83 35.08 -7.99
C GLY A 205 13.69 34.93 -6.71
N GLN A 206 13.17 34.22 -5.70
CA GLN A 206 13.94 33.90 -4.49
C GLN A 206 14.99 32.82 -4.79
N GLN A 207 16.24 33.15 -4.63
CA GLN A 207 17.34 32.17 -4.71
C GLN A 207 17.33 31.30 -3.45
N LEU A 208 16.72 30.14 -3.53
CA LEU A 208 17.02 29.04 -2.61
C LEU A 208 18.49 28.66 -2.85
N GLY A 209 19.30 28.68 -1.81
CA GLY A 209 20.75 28.43 -1.94
C GLY A 209 20.99 27.12 -2.70
N CYS A 210 21.90 27.13 -3.67
CA CYS A 210 22.28 26.00 -4.52
C CYS A 210 22.60 24.73 -3.71
N LEU A 211 23.15 24.90 -2.50
CA LEU A 211 23.45 23.80 -1.58
C LEU A 211 22.18 23.07 -1.11
N TRP A 212 21.11 23.80 -0.77
CA TRP A 212 19.84 23.21 -0.35
C TRP A 212 19.14 22.48 -1.51
N GLY A 213 19.20 23.05 -2.71
CA GLY A 213 18.70 22.37 -3.92
C GLY A 213 19.45 21.08 -4.22
N LEU A 214 20.76 21.04 -4.04
CA LEU A 214 21.61 19.87 -4.21
C LEU A 214 21.29 18.79 -3.16
N VAL A 215 21.18 19.18 -1.88
CA VAL A 215 20.80 18.25 -0.79
C VAL A 215 19.45 17.61 -1.07
N MET A 216 18.44 18.39 -1.49
CA MET A 216 17.14 17.87 -1.84
C MET A 216 17.14 16.97 -3.08
N LEU A 217 17.97 17.28 -4.06
CA LEU A 217 18.17 16.42 -5.23
C LEU A 217 18.76 15.07 -4.85
N ILE A 218 19.78 15.06 -3.97
CA ILE A 218 20.41 13.84 -3.46
C ILE A 218 19.41 13.01 -2.63
N VAL A 219 18.71 13.64 -1.67
CA VAL A 219 17.70 12.96 -0.85
C VAL A 219 16.61 12.35 -1.72
N ARG A 220 16.15 13.07 -2.71
CA ARG A 220 15.11 12.61 -3.63
C ARG A 220 15.61 11.54 -4.60
N GLY A 221 16.81 11.71 -5.17
CA GLY A 221 17.44 10.74 -6.06
C GLY A 221 17.71 9.43 -5.33
N CYS A 222 18.25 9.51 -4.13
CA CYS A 222 18.53 8.35 -3.30
C CYS A 222 17.26 7.69 -2.74
N SER A 223 16.28 8.44 -2.21
CA SER A 223 15.08 7.88 -1.59
C SER A 223 14.06 7.39 -2.63
N GLY A 224 13.87 8.14 -3.72
CA GLY A 224 12.87 7.80 -4.74
C GLY A 224 13.38 6.81 -5.79
N GLY A 225 14.59 7.02 -6.30
CA GLY A 225 15.16 6.20 -7.38
C GLY A 225 15.43 4.76 -6.95
N LEU A 226 16.08 4.57 -5.79
CA LEU A 226 16.41 3.24 -5.28
C LEU A 226 15.15 2.47 -4.84
N GLN A 227 14.20 3.16 -4.20
CA GLN A 227 12.92 2.55 -3.84
C GLN A 227 12.14 2.07 -5.07
N THR A 228 12.05 2.90 -6.11
CA THR A 228 11.24 2.55 -7.29
C THR A 228 11.92 1.48 -8.14
N THR A 229 13.24 1.54 -8.31
CA THR A 229 13.95 0.65 -9.24
C THR A 229 14.32 -0.70 -8.65
N MET A 230 14.73 -0.73 -7.38
CA MET A 230 15.18 -1.97 -6.74
C MET A 230 14.09 -2.65 -5.90
N MET A 231 13.27 -1.85 -5.20
CA MET A 231 12.26 -2.37 -4.28
C MET A 231 10.88 -2.50 -4.93
N GLY A 232 10.58 -1.69 -5.96
CA GLY A 232 9.28 -1.67 -6.64
C GLY A 232 8.86 -3.04 -7.17
N PRO A 233 9.72 -3.77 -7.91
CA PRO A 233 9.38 -5.09 -8.43
C PRO A 233 9.07 -6.12 -7.35
N ALA A 234 9.88 -6.17 -6.28
CA ALA A 234 9.67 -7.08 -5.17
C ALA A 234 8.39 -6.73 -4.41
N TRP A 235 8.13 -5.45 -4.22
CA TRP A 235 6.92 -4.94 -3.58
C TRP A 235 5.66 -5.23 -4.41
N ALA A 236 5.72 -4.99 -5.71
CA ALA A 236 4.62 -5.30 -6.63
C ALA A 236 4.33 -6.81 -6.67
N SER A 237 5.36 -7.66 -6.73
CA SER A 237 5.21 -9.11 -6.67
C SER A 237 4.58 -9.57 -5.36
N TRP A 238 5.02 -9.00 -4.22
CA TRP A 238 4.43 -9.31 -2.92
C TRP A 238 2.94 -8.95 -2.87
N TRP A 239 2.56 -7.76 -3.37
CA TRP A 239 1.16 -7.34 -3.42
C TRP A 239 0.31 -8.27 -4.29
N ARG A 240 0.77 -8.65 -5.47
CA ARG A 240 0.04 -9.60 -6.34
C ARG A 240 -0.28 -10.91 -5.62
N LEU A 241 0.67 -11.44 -4.85
CA LEU A 241 0.43 -12.64 -4.05
C LEU A 241 -0.62 -12.39 -2.94
N ARG A 242 -0.64 -11.19 -2.37
CA ARG A 242 -1.62 -10.81 -1.34
C ARG A 242 -3.02 -10.65 -1.90
N GLU A 243 -3.15 -10.13 -3.12
CA GLU A 243 -4.42 -10.07 -3.84
C GLU A 243 -5.02 -11.47 -4.05
N TYR A 244 -4.22 -12.44 -4.49
CA TYR A 244 -4.69 -13.81 -4.62
C TYR A 244 -5.13 -14.41 -3.27
N ALA A 245 -4.42 -14.11 -2.20
CA ALA A 245 -4.80 -14.58 -0.87
C ALA A 245 -6.10 -13.93 -0.36
N ALA A 246 -6.35 -12.67 -0.71
CA ALA A 246 -7.60 -11.99 -0.41
C ALA A 246 -8.76 -12.55 -1.25
N ASP A 247 -8.51 -12.89 -2.52
CA ASP A 247 -9.50 -13.58 -3.37
C ASP A 247 -9.86 -14.95 -2.81
N ASP A 248 -8.88 -15.75 -2.39
CA ASP A 248 -9.12 -17.04 -1.74
C ASP A 248 -9.90 -16.91 -0.43
N TYR A 249 -9.62 -15.85 0.33
CA TYR A 249 -10.36 -15.56 1.56
C TYR A 249 -11.81 -15.22 1.26
N ALA A 250 -12.07 -14.38 0.25
CA ALA A 250 -13.43 -14.09 -0.21
C ALA A 250 -14.16 -15.34 -0.73
N ALA A 251 -13.45 -16.19 -1.48
CA ALA A 251 -13.97 -17.47 -1.93
C ALA A 251 -14.34 -18.39 -0.75
N GLY A 252 -13.53 -18.43 0.30
CA GLY A 252 -13.83 -19.15 1.54
C GLY A 252 -15.05 -18.62 2.30
N LEU A 253 -15.43 -17.36 2.07
CA LEU A 253 -16.67 -16.76 2.57
C LEU A 253 -17.85 -16.94 1.58
N GLY A 254 -17.71 -17.79 0.56
CA GLY A 254 -18.77 -18.10 -0.41
C GLY A 254 -18.95 -17.03 -1.49
N GLN A 255 -18.00 -16.10 -1.66
CA GLN A 255 -18.13 -14.97 -2.59
C GLN A 255 -17.31 -15.16 -3.89
N ALA A 256 -16.94 -16.40 -4.23
CA ALA A 256 -16.09 -16.68 -5.39
C ALA A 256 -16.75 -16.29 -6.72
N GLU A 257 -18.04 -16.60 -6.89
CA GLU A 257 -18.79 -16.34 -8.12
C GLU A 257 -19.02 -14.84 -8.31
N GLU A 258 -19.54 -14.17 -7.27
CA GLU A 258 -19.82 -12.73 -7.29
C GLU A 258 -18.54 -11.91 -7.52
N LEU A 259 -17.43 -12.30 -6.88
CA LEU A 259 -16.15 -11.63 -7.06
C LEU A 259 -15.59 -11.86 -8.49
N ALA A 260 -15.76 -13.07 -9.05
CA ALA A 260 -15.35 -13.35 -10.42
C ALA A 260 -16.18 -12.53 -11.43
N ARG A 261 -17.51 -12.43 -11.23
CA ARG A 261 -18.40 -11.58 -12.04
C ARG A 261 -18.05 -10.11 -11.91
N PHE A 262 -17.78 -9.64 -10.68
CA PHE A 262 -17.32 -8.28 -10.44
C PHE A 262 -16.11 -7.92 -11.29
N PHE A 263 -15.09 -8.80 -11.32
CA PHE A 263 -13.90 -8.59 -12.13
C PHE A 263 -14.19 -8.65 -13.63
N ASP A 264 -15.04 -9.56 -14.09
CA ASP A 264 -15.36 -9.73 -15.51
C ASP A 264 -16.12 -8.52 -16.07
N GLU A 265 -17.02 -7.95 -15.29
CA GLU A 265 -17.92 -6.89 -15.74
C GLU A 265 -17.36 -5.47 -15.50
N ASN A 266 -16.57 -5.27 -14.45
CA ASN A 266 -16.27 -3.92 -13.96
C ASN A 266 -14.78 -3.56 -13.99
N VAL A 267 -13.88 -4.54 -14.08
CA VAL A 267 -12.46 -4.26 -14.11
C VAL A 267 -11.98 -4.17 -15.55
N VAL A 268 -11.82 -2.94 -16.03
CA VAL A 268 -11.16 -2.70 -17.32
C VAL A 268 -9.72 -3.22 -17.21
N LEU A 269 -9.38 -4.17 -18.08
CA LEU A 269 -8.05 -4.76 -18.18
C LEU A 269 -7.00 -3.68 -18.48
N TYR A 270 -6.40 -3.12 -17.44
CA TYR A 270 -5.17 -2.34 -17.57
C TYR A 270 -3.96 -3.28 -17.70
N ASP A 271 -4.04 -4.22 -18.63
CA ASP A 271 -2.88 -5.01 -18.97
C ASP A 271 -1.89 -4.14 -19.72
N VAL A 272 -0.90 -3.65 -18.97
CA VAL A 272 0.20 -2.89 -19.56
C VAL A 272 0.92 -3.85 -20.50
N PRO A 273 1.03 -3.54 -21.82
CA PRO A 273 1.50 -4.49 -22.82
C PRO A 273 2.99 -4.82 -22.71
N ILE A 274 3.73 -4.13 -21.84
CA ILE A 274 5.15 -4.33 -21.63
C ILE A 274 5.39 -5.11 -20.33
N ARG A 275 5.75 -6.38 -20.46
CA ARG A 275 6.03 -7.30 -19.36
C ARG A 275 6.87 -6.69 -18.23
N PHE A 276 8.00 -6.06 -18.57
CA PHE A 276 8.89 -5.47 -17.57
C PHE A 276 8.20 -4.35 -16.77
N VAL A 277 7.50 -3.43 -17.45
CA VAL A 277 6.79 -2.33 -16.80
C VAL A 277 5.68 -2.89 -15.93
N TRP A 278 4.93 -3.88 -16.41
CA TRP A 278 3.87 -4.51 -15.64
C TRP A 278 4.41 -5.17 -14.35
N MET A 279 5.48 -5.98 -14.45
CA MET A 279 6.08 -6.66 -13.28
C MET A 279 6.61 -5.69 -12.22
N THR A 280 7.04 -4.50 -12.64
CA THR A 280 7.65 -3.52 -11.73
C THR A 280 6.67 -2.52 -11.13
N THR A 281 5.53 -2.30 -11.77
CA THR A 281 4.59 -1.22 -11.39
C THR A 281 3.23 -1.70 -10.91
N GLN A 282 2.77 -2.87 -11.39
CA GLN A 282 1.42 -3.34 -11.09
C GLN A 282 1.39 -4.17 -9.79
N SER A 283 0.66 -3.66 -8.82
CA SER A 283 0.42 -4.33 -7.53
C SER A 283 -0.72 -5.36 -7.59
N HIS A 284 -1.63 -5.24 -8.56
CA HIS A 284 -2.70 -6.21 -8.75
C HIS A 284 -2.33 -7.23 -9.82
N PRO A 285 -2.71 -8.51 -9.63
CA PRO A 285 -2.55 -9.54 -10.67
C PRO A 285 -3.43 -9.23 -11.88
N PRO A 286 -3.12 -9.77 -13.06
CA PRO A 286 -4.02 -9.71 -14.20
C PRO A 286 -5.41 -10.22 -13.84
N THR A 287 -6.43 -9.47 -14.19
CA THR A 287 -7.82 -9.78 -13.87
C THR A 287 -8.24 -11.17 -14.36
N ALA A 288 -7.80 -11.54 -15.57
CA ALA A 288 -8.08 -12.85 -16.15
C ALA A 288 -7.57 -14.01 -15.27
N LEU A 289 -6.40 -13.86 -14.65
CA LEU A 289 -5.84 -14.88 -13.76
C LEU A 289 -6.59 -14.94 -12.42
N ARG A 290 -7.07 -13.81 -11.90
CA ARG A 290 -7.92 -13.77 -10.70
C ARG A 290 -9.25 -14.51 -10.94
N ILE A 291 -9.92 -14.23 -12.06
CA ILE A 291 -11.17 -14.89 -12.48
C ILE A 291 -10.96 -16.40 -12.63
N GLU A 292 -9.89 -16.81 -13.35
CA GLU A 292 -9.59 -18.24 -13.54
C GLU A 292 -9.41 -18.96 -12.20
N ARG A 293 -8.71 -18.32 -11.26
CA ARG A 293 -8.49 -18.86 -9.92
C ARG A 293 -9.78 -18.98 -9.11
N LEU A 294 -10.64 -17.98 -9.12
CA LEU A 294 -11.93 -17.99 -8.45
C LEU A 294 -12.84 -19.09 -9.03
N ARG A 295 -12.89 -19.24 -10.36
CA ARG A 295 -13.63 -20.30 -11.03
C ARG A 295 -13.11 -21.69 -10.66
N ALA A 296 -11.78 -21.87 -10.61
CA ALA A 296 -11.17 -23.12 -10.17
C ALA A 296 -11.45 -23.42 -8.67
N HIS A 297 -11.77 -22.41 -7.86
CA HIS A 297 -12.22 -22.63 -6.49
C HIS A 297 -13.64 -23.19 -6.46
N LEU A 298 -14.53 -22.69 -7.29
CA LEU A 298 -15.91 -23.19 -7.41
C LEU A 298 -15.98 -24.64 -7.91
N GLU A 299 -15.06 -25.06 -8.79
CA GLU A 299 -15.01 -26.43 -9.30
C GLU A 299 -14.53 -27.46 -8.25
N ARG A 300 -13.87 -27.00 -7.17
CA ARG A 300 -13.31 -27.86 -6.11
C ARG A 300 -14.21 -28.01 -4.88
N GLY A 301 -15.14 -27.10 -4.68
CA GLY A 301 -16.08 -27.08 -3.55
C GLY A 301 -17.37 -27.74 -3.90
#